data_f5a84b519b06a685a08c23e95f30a792
#
_entry.id   f5a84b519b06a685a08c23e95f30a792
#
_cell.length_a   1.000
_cell.length_b   1.000
_cell.length_c   1.000
_cell.angle_alpha   90.00
_cell.angle_beta   90.00
_cell.angle_gamma   90.00
#
_symmetry.space_group_name_H-M   'P 1'
#
loop_
_entity.id
_entity.type
_entity.pdbx_description
1 polymer ?
#
loop_
_entity_poly.entity_id
_entity_poly.type
_entity_poly.pdbx_seq_one_letter_code
_entity_poly.pdbx_strand_id
1 'polypeptide(L)'
;MTFLGDDLYSNQPFCALALQHRCNFILTCQPDSHPKCYERVAFWQAHDAMAGRAGRHGNGRFTEVTRVRYLNDVLLRRGANAVSVNWFDLTVVNAATGEQLYANSYITNHRLTADNVMDMAHAGRARWKIENENNNVLKTKGYHLEHNFGHGKQYLSAFLLSLNLLAFLFHTVLEWGDGKYALLRQVLGRRQTFFHDIQALMRYMVFGHWDHLMDFMLRGLELESRLEPQPTPKRDTS
;
A
#
# COMPACT_ATOMS: atom_id res chain seq x y z
N MET A 1 -0.41 9.16 14.84
CA MET A 1 -0.98 8.48 13.66
C MET A 1 -0.82 9.40 12.45
N THR A 2 -0.44 8.85 11.27
CA THR A 2 -0.31 9.63 10.01
C THR A 2 -1.26 9.03 8.97
N PHE A 3 -2.16 9.83 8.42
CA PHE A 3 -3.04 9.44 7.31
C PHE A 3 -2.31 9.61 5.98
N LEU A 4 -2.46 8.62 5.10
CA LEU A 4 -2.06 8.72 3.71
C LEU A 4 -3.33 8.83 2.85
N GLY A 5 -3.42 9.84 2.01
CA GLY A 5 -4.61 10.08 1.19
C GLY A 5 -4.27 10.59 -0.21
N ASP A 6 -5.28 10.56 -1.06
CA ASP A 6 -5.20 11.14 -2.40
C ASP A 6 -5.58 12.62 -2.39
N ASP A 7 -5.62 13.23 -3.58
CA ASP A 7 -5.90 14.65 -3.76
C ASP A 7 -7.32 15.06 -3.28
N LEU A 8 -8.26 14.12 -3.24
CA LEU A 8 -9.62 14.39 -2.73
C LEU A 8 -9.60 14.84 -1.26
N TYR A 9 -8.68 14.28 -0.47
CA TYR A 9 -8.53 14.61 0.96
C TYR A 9 -7.60 15.80 1.22
N SER A 10 -6.87 16.29 0.22
CA SER A 10 -5.94 17.42 0.38
C SER A 10 -6.66 18.78 0.47
N ASN A 11 -7.82 18.82 1.09
CA ASN A 11 -8.65 20.00 1.23
C ASN A 11 -8.59 20.60 2.66
N GLN A 12 -8.91 21.89 2.75
CA GLN A 12 -8.87 22.64 4.02
C GLN A 12 -9.69 22.01 5.16
N PRO A 13 -10.95 21.55 4.95
CA PRO A 13 -11.75 20.93 6.01
C PRO A 13 -11.09 19.68 6.59
N PHE A 14 -10.59 18.78 5.73
CA PHE A 14 -9.94 17.56 6.19
C PHE A 14 -8.63 17.85 6.92
N CYS A 15 -7.78 18.72 6.37
CA CYS A 15 -6.53 19.11 7.03
C CYS A 15 -6.78 19.75 8.40
N ALA A 16 -7.76 20.65 8.51
CA ALA A 16 -8.12 21.27 9.77
C ALA A 16 -8.64 20.24 10.79
N LEU A 17 -9.49 19.30 10.36
CA LEU A 17 -10.01 18.22 11.20
C LEU A 17 -8.88 17.31 11.70
N ALA A 18 -7.97 16.91 10.81
CA ALA A 18 -6.82 16.08 11.18
C ALA A 18 -5.95 16.75 12.25
N LEU A 19 -5.67 18.05 12.09
CA LEU A 19 -4.91 18.84 13.07
C LEU A 19 -5.65 18.95 14.40
N GLN A 20 -6.96 19.19 14.38
CA GLN A 20 -7.80 19.23 15.58
C GLN A 20 -7.72 17.94 16.38
N HIS A 21 -7.68 16.79 15.69
CA HIS A 21 -7.55 15.47 16.31
C HIS A 21 -6.09 15.02 16.55
N ARG A 22 -5.13 15.95 16.43
CA ARG A 22 -3.68 15.67 16.61
C ARG A 22 -3.19 14.52 15.73
N CYS A 23 -3.76 14.39 14.55
CA CYS A 23 -3.34 13.44 13.55
C CYS A 23 -2.44 14.11 12.51
N ASN A 24 -1.49 13.36 12.02
CA ASN A 24 -0.64 13.78 10.91
C ASN A 24 -1.20 13.28 9.58
N PHE A 25 -0.79 13.90 8.49
CA PHE A 25 -1.19 13.49 7.16
C PHE A 25 -0.07 13.65 6.14
N ILE A 26 -0.11 12.83 5.09
CA ILE A 26 0.60 12.99 3.82
C ILE A 26 -0.44 12.76 2.73
N LEU A 27 -0.78 13.80 2.00
CA LEU A 27 -1.86 13.80 1.02
C LEU A 27 -1.29 14.19 -0.35
N THR A 28 -1.71 13.50 -1.40
CA THR A 28 -1.40 13.92 -2.77
C THR A 28 -1.96 15.32 -2.99
N CYS A 29 -1.21 16.18 -3.65
CA CYS A 29 -1.59 17.57 -3.92
C CYS A 29 -1.32 17.88 -5.39
N GLN A 30 -2.37 18.02 -6.18
CA GLN A 30 -2.26 18.27 -7.61
C GLN A 30 -2.36 19.78 -7.93
N PRO A 31 -1.67 20.25 -8.98
CA PRO A 31 -1.72 21.66 -9.38
C PRO A 31 -3.14 22.17 -9.67
N ASP A 32 -3.94 21.35 -10.35
CA ASP A 32 -5.30 21.71 -10.77
C ASP A 32 -6.25 21.92 -9.58
N SER A 33 -6.08 21.15 -8.51
CA SER A 33 -6.89 21.22 -7.31
C SER A 33 -6.43 22.32 -6.34
N HIS A 34 -5.14 22.70 -6.42
CA HIS A 34 -4.49 23.60 -5.46
C HIS A 34 -3.73 24.77 -6.12
N PRO A 35 -4.37 25.56 -7.01
CA PRO A 35 -3.64 26.60 -7.76
C PRO A 35 -2.92 27.62 -6.87
N LYS A 36 -3.48 27.90 -5.68
CA LYS A 36 -2.88 28.88 -4.75
C LYS A 36 -1.62 28.36 -4.04
N CYS A 37 -1.62 27.08 -3.67
CA CYS A 37 -0.43 26.41 -3.17
C CYS A 37 0.67 26.46 -4.24
N TYR A 38 0.33 26.14 -5.48
CA TYR A 38 1.28 26.11 -6.60
C TYR A 38 1.74 27.49 -7.07
N GLU A 39 0.96 28.56 -6.95
CA GLU A 39 1.47 29.93 -7.16
C GLU A 39 2.66 30.21 -6.23
N ARG A 40 2.60 29.78 -4.99
CA ARG A 40 3.71 29.95 -4.05
C ARG A 40 4.88 29.03 -4.33
N VAL A 41 4.62 27.78 -4.68
CA VAL A 41 5.65 26.82 -5.10
C VAL A 41 6.40 27.36 -6.32
N ALA A 42 5.69 27.85 -7.33
CA ALA A 42 6.27 28.44 -8.54
C ALA A 42 7.13 29.69 -8.24
N PHE A 43 6.69 30.54 -7.31
CA PHE A 43 7.47 31.69 -6.86
C PHE A 43 8.82 31.27 -6.28
N TRP A 44 8.85 30.32 -5.35
CA TRP A 44 10.09 29.85 -4.74
C TRP A 44 10.97 29.07 -5.72
N GLN A 45 10.35 28.36 -6.64
CA GLN A 45 11.07 27.67 -7.72
C GLN A 45 11.79 28.65 -8.65
N ALA A 46 11.13 29.75 -9.00
CA ALA A 46 11.72 30.80 -9.88
C ALA A 46 12.90 31.51 -9.19
N HIS A 47 12.99 31.52 -7.87
CA HIS A 47 14.06 32.15 -7.10
C HIS A 47 15.15 31.15 -6.66
N ASP A 48 15.11 29.91 -7.16
CA ASP A 48 16.04 28.81 -6.78
C ASP A 48 16.21 28.62 -5.26
N ALA A 49 15.15 28.89 -4.52
CA ALA A 49 15.15 28.90 -3.04
C ALA A 49 14.47 27.64 -2.45
N MET A 50 14.24 26.61 -3.26
CA MET A 50 13.68 25.36 -2.79
C MET A 50 14.77 24.43 -2.26
N ALA A 51 14.57 23.94 -1.05
CA ALA A 51 15.43 22.87 -0.53
C ALA A 51 15.11 21.54 -1.25
N GLY A 52 16.12 20.69 -1.39
CA GLY A 52 15.94 19.41 -2.05
C GLY A 52 16.97 18.38 -1.64
N ARG A 53 16.65 17.12 -1.92
CA ARG A 53 17.55 15.97 -1.74
C ARG A 53 17.43 15.01 -2.90
N ALA A 54 18.52 14.35 -3.24
CA ALA A 54 18.55 13.29 -4.24
C ALA A 54 19.17 12.03 -3.66
N GLY A 55 18.62 10.87 -4.05
CA GLY A 55 19.15 9.56 -3.71
C GLY A 55 19.24 8.68 -4.95
N ARG A 56 20.11 7.67 -4.92
CA ARG A 56 20.23 6.66 -5.97
C ARG A 56 19.88 5.29 -5.38
N HIS A 57 19.10 4.53 -6.12
CA HIS A 57 18.73 3.17 -5.73
C HIS A 57 18.78 2.25 -6.96
N GLY A 58 19.44 1.10 -6.81
CA GLY A 58 19.44 0.04 -7.83
C GLY A 58 18.28 -0.93 -7.59
N ASN A 59 17.46 -1.20 -8.60
CA ASN A 59 16.36 -2.17 -8.52
C ASN A 59 16.72 -3.53 -9.18
N GLY A 60 18.01 -3.77 -9.43
CA GLY A 60 18.53 -4.98 -10.07
C GLY A 60 18.48 -4.97 -11.60
N ARG A 61 17.72 -4.08 -12.23
CA ARG A 61 17.64 -3.90 -13.70
C ARG A 61 18.31 -2.63 -14.17
N PHE A 62 18.13 -1.55 -13.44
CA PHE A 62 18.73 -0.24 -13.72
C PHE A 62 18.85 0.57 -12.42
N THR A 63 19.56 1.69 -12.48
CA THR A 63 19.66 2.61 -11.34
C THR A 63 18.60 3.70 -11.48
N GLU A 64 17.83 3.90 -10.41
CA GLU A 64 16.88 4.98 -10.26
C GLU A 64 17.52 6.16 -9.51
N VAL A 65 17.23 7.37 -9.96
CA VAL A 65 17.55 8.59 -9.24
C VAL A 65 16.24 9.19 -8.74
N THR A 66 16.09 9.21 -7.43
CA THR A 66 14.99 9.87 -6.75
C THR A 66 15.39 11.28 -6.39
N ARG A 67 14.60 12.26 -6.79
CA ARG A 67 14.76 13.68 -6.44
C ARG A 67 13.53 14.14 -5.68
N VAL A 68 13.75 14.79 -4.55
CA VAL A 68 12.70 15.38 -3.72
C VAL A 68 13.02 16.85 -3.52
N ARG A 69 12.08 17.74 -3.79
CA ARG A 69 12.14 19.16 -3.44
C ARG A 69 11.06 19.44 -2.41
N TYR A 70 11.29 20.38 -1.53
CA TYR A 70 10.32 20.68 -0.50
C TYR A 70 10.32 22.15 -0.10
N LEU A 71 9.18 22.57 0.43
CA LEU A 71 8.93 23.91 0.94
C LEU A 71 8.05 23.80 2.20
N ASN A 72 8.48 24.45 3.26
CA ASN A 72 7.69 24.53 4.49
C ASN A 72 6.81 25.79 4.52
N ASP A 73 5.77 25.72 5.34
CA ASP A 73 4.90 26.87 5.68
C ASP A 73 4.18 27.48 4.43
N VAL A 74 3.59 26.58 3.62
CA VAL A 74 2.78 26.96 2.46
C VAL A 74 1.31 27.03 2.86
N LEU A 75 0.61 28.09 2.50
CA LEU A 75 -0.84 28.19 2.74
C LEU A 75 -1.60 27.36 1.70
N LEU A 76 -2.48 26.48 2.16
CA LEU A 76 -3.28 25.61 1.30
C LEU A 76 -4.28 26.41 0.44
N ARG A 77 -4.78 27.53 0.94
CA ARG A 77 -5.71 28.44 0.24
C ARG A 77 -5.44 29.90 0.61
N ARG A 78 -6.20 30.84 0.02
CA ARG A 78 -6.23 32.23 0.46
C ARG A 78 -7.17 32.40 1.66
N GLY A 79 -6.88 33.32 2.54
CA GLY A 79 -7.74 33.75 3.65
C GLY A 79 -7.06 33.64 5.02
N ALA A 80 -7.59 34.38 6.00
CA ALA A 80 -7.01 34.45 7.33
C ALA A 80 -6.99 33.11 8.09
N ASN A 81 -7.89 32.19 7.77
CA ASN A 81 -7.99 30.88 8.40
C ASN A 81 -7.40 29.75 7.53
N ALA A 82 -6.49 30.08 6.59
CA ALA A 82 -5.86 29.08 5.76
C ALA A 82 -4.93 28.19 6.59
N VAL A 83 -5.05 26.87 6.42
CA VAL A 83 -4.13 25.93 7.05
C VAL A 83 -2.76 26.05 6.40
N SER A 84 -1.72 26.20 7.22
CA SER A 84 -0.33 26.11 6.80
C SER A 84 0.07 24.65 6.73
N VAL A 85 0.65 24.25 5.61
CA VAL A 85 1.13 22.90 5.33
C VAL A 85 2.57 22.94 4.80
N ASN A 86 3.22 21.82 4.76
CA ASN A 86 4.53 21.66 4.14
C ASN A 86 4.34 20.87 2.83
N TRP A 87 4.90 21.35 1.76
CA TRP A 87 4.77 20.80 0.42
C TRP A 87 6.07 20.10 0.01
N PHE A 88 5.97 18.98 -0.68
CA PHE A 88 7.11 18.34 -1.35
C PHE A 88 6.69 17.65 -2.64
N ASP A 89 7.60 17.59 -3.60
CA ASP A 89 7.46 16.77 -4.80
C ASP A 89 8.50 15.65 -4.83
N LEU A 90 8.15 14.61 -5.53
CA LEU A 90 8.97 13.42 -5.74
C LEU A 90 9.03 13.12 -7.23
N THR A 91 10.23 13.09 -7.77
CA THR A 91 10.49 12.64 -9.15
C THR A 91 11.48 11.48 -9.13
N VAL A 92 11.15 10.40 -9.84
CA VAL A 92 12.04 9.25 -10.04
C VAL A 92 12.37 9.14 -11.52
N VAL A 93 13.65 9.12 -11.84
CA VAL A 93 14.13 9.00 -13.21
C VAL A 93 15.09 7.82 -13.36
N ASN A 94 15.09 7.21 -14.53
CA ASN A 94 16.11 6.23 -14.89
C ASN A 94 17.46 6.95 -15.06
N ALA A 95 18.49 6.52 -14.32
CA ALA A 95 19.79 7.18 -14.31
C ALA A 95 20.51 7.12 -15.66
N ALA A 96 20.25 6.09 -16.47
CA ALA A 96 20.91 5.88 -17.76
C ALA A 96 20.23 6.63 -18.91
N THR A 97 18.88 6.61 -18.92
CA THR A 97 18.10 7.18 -20.04
C THR A 97 17.57 8.58 -19.75
N GLY A 98 17.52 9.00 -18.49
CA GLY A 98 16.84 10.22 -18.06
C GLY A 98 15.32 10.16 -18.11
N GLU A 99 14.73 9.02 -18.46
CA GLU A 99 13.29 8.83 -18.54
C GLU A 99 12.65 8.99 -17.16
N GLN A 100 11.56 9.77 -17.10
CA GLN A 100 10.80 9.95 -15.88
C GLN A 100 9.90 8.74 -15.65
N LEU A 101 10.19 7.96 -14.60
CA LEU A 101 9.46 6.78 -14.22
C LEU A 101 8.27 7.07 -13.30
N TYR A 102 8.40 8.15 -12.51
CA TYR A 102 7.37 8.54 -11.56
C TYR A 102 7.51 10.04 -11.22
N ALA A 103 6.38 10.72 -11.07
CA ALA A 103 6.33 12.05 -10.48
C ALA A 103 5.01 12.23 -9.73
N ASN A 104 5.08 12.81 -8.55
CA ASN A 104 3.90 13.20 -7.77
C ASN A 104 4.30 14.28 -6.76
N SER A 105 3.30 14.97 -6.20
CA SER A 105 3.50 15.96 -5.17
C SER A 105 2.53 15.79 -4.02
N TYR A 106 2.92 16.27 -2.86
CA TYR A 106 2.25 15.99 -1.60
C TYR A 106 2.25 17.20 -0.68
N ILE A 107 1.27 17.24 0.20
CA ILE A 107 1.26 18.12 1.36
C ILE A 107 1.25 17.31 2.66
N THR A 108 1.84 17.88 3.69
CA THR A 108 1.93 17.26 5.02
C THR A 108 1.96 18.33 6.11
N ASN A 109 1.59 17.96 7.32
CA ASN A 109 1.84 18.79 8.51
C ASN A 109 3.15 18.43 9.24
N HIS A 110 3.85 17.37 8.80
CA HIS A 110 5.20 17.09 9.28
C HIS A 110 6.16 18.16 8.78
N ARG A 111 6.97 18.74 9.66
CA ARG A 111 8.03 19.66 9.23
C ARG A 111 9.06 18.90 8.40
N LEU A 112 9.35 19.42 7.22
CA LEU A 112 10.27 18.82 6.27
C LEU A 112 11.69 19.34 6.49
N THR A 113 12.63 18.40 6.49
CA THR A 113 14.07 18.64 6.62
C THR A 113 14.83 17.78 5.61
N ALA A 114 16.09 18.09 5.39
CA ALA A 114 16.95 17.26 4.54
C ALA A 114 17.05 15.80 5.06
N ASP A 115 16.88 15.57 6.38
CA ASP A 115 17.01 14.24 6.98
C ASP A 115 15.76 13.39 6.80
N ASN A 116 14.56 13.97 6.86
CA ASN A 116 13.31 13.22 6.85
C ASN A 116 12.56 13.24 5.51
N VAL A 117 12.89 14.14 4.58
CA VAL A 117 12.11 14.33 3.35
C VAL A 117 12.07 13.09 2.45
N MET A 118 13.13 12.29 2.44
CA MET A 118 13.16 11.04 1.67
C MET A 118 12.19 10.01 2.26
N ASP A 119 12.11 9.91 3.59
CA ASP A 119 11.17 9.01 4.28
C ASP A 119 9.73 9.46 4.06
N MET A 120 9.48 10.78 4.09
CA MET A 120 8.17 11.35 3.76
C MET A 120 7.78 11.04 2.30
N ALA A 121 8.71 11.12 1.37
CA ALA A 121 8.48 10.78 -0.03
C ALA A 121 8.18 9.29 -0.22
N HIS A 122 8.89 8.41 0.46
CA HIS A 122 8.62 6.97 0.46
C HIS A 122 7.25 6.66 1.08
N ALA A 123 6.89 7.31 2.19
CA ALA A 123 5.59 7.15 2.82
C ALA A 123 4.45 7.64 1.91
N GLY A 124 4.57 8.80 1.28
CA GLY A 124 3.60 9.31 0.32
C GLY A 124 3.40 8.36 -0.88
N ARG A 125 4.50 7.84 -1.42
CA ARG A 125 4.47 6.85 -2.50
C ARG A 125 3.80 5.54 -2.06
N ALA A 126 3.94 5.14 -0.80
CA ALA A 126 3.36 3.89 -0.30
C ALA A 126 1.82 3.85 -0.36
N ARG A 127 1.13 5.00 -0.54
CA ARG A 127 -0.33 5.06 -0.71
C ARG A 127 -0.83 4.13 -1.83
N TRP A 128 -0.11 4.04 -2.95
CA TRP A 128 -0.51 3.19 -4.08
C TRP A 128 -0.60 1.70 -3.73
N LYS A 129 0.05 1.26 -2.64
CA LYS A 129 -0.02 -0.12 -2.18
C LYS A 129 -1.44 -0.51 -1.76
N ILE A 130 -2.21 0.44 -1.20
CA ILE A 130 -3.61 0.19 -0.83
C ILE A 130 -4.42 -0.20 -2.06
N GLU A 131 -4.20 0.48 -3.19
CA GLU A 131 -4.89 0.18 -4.43
C GLU A 131 -4.42 -1.14 -5.05
N ASN A 132 -3.11 -1.35 -5.15
CA ASN A 132 -2.54 -2.49 -5.87
C ASN A 132 -2.41 -3.76 -5.02
N GLU A 133 -2.10 -3.65 -3.73
CA GLU A 133 -1.91 -4.80 -2.86
C GLU A 133 -3.19 -5.22 -2.14
N ASN A 134 -4.12 -4.30 -1.88
CA ASN A 134 -5.39 -4.59 -1.19
C ASN A 134 -6.58 -4.55 -2.15
N ASN A 135 -6.94 -3.37 -2.68
CA ASN A 135 -8.15 -3.21 -3.47
C ASN A 135 -8.10 -4.06 -4.75
N ASN A 136 -6.99 -4.05 -5.47
CA ASN A 136 -6.84 -4.87 -6.67
C ASN A 136 -6.85 -6.37 -6.35
N VAL A 137 -6.26 -6.79 -5.21
CA VAL A 137 -6.34 -8.19 -4.77
C VAL A 137 -7.78 -8.58 -4.48
N LEU A 138 -8.53 -7.75 -3.74
CA LEU A 138 -9.94 -7.99 -3.45
C LEU A 138 -10.81 -8.05 -4.72
N LYS A 139 -10.50 -7.22 -5.72
CA LYS A 139 -11.24 -7.17 -6.99
C LYS A 139 -10.91 -8.34 -7.93
N THR A 140 -9.61 -8.64 -8.12
CA THR A 140 -9.15 -9.46 -9.25
C THR A 140 -8.54 -10.81 -8.85
N LYS A 141 -8.26 -11.06 -7.57
CA LYS A 141 -7.52 -12.26 -7.11
C LYS A 141 -8.38 -13.31 -6.40
N GLY A 142 -9.68 -13.38 -6.75
CA GLY A 142 -10.57 -14.44 -6.30
C GLY A 142 -11.54 -14.07 -5.17
N TYR A 143 -11.44 -12.85 -4.62
CA TYR A 143 -12.42 -12.36 -3.63
C TYR A 143 -13.69 -11.79 -4.29
N HIS A 144 -13.63 -11.43 -5.57
CA HIS A 144 -14.77 -10.92 -6.34
C HIS A 144 -15.48 -9.73 -5.70
N LEU A 145 -14.74 -8.78 -5.13
CA LEU A 145 -15.31 -7.61 -4.44
C LEU A 145 -16.26 -6.79 -5.28
N GLU A 146 -16.03 -6.73 -6.61
CA GLU A 146 -16.89 -5.99 -7.56
C GLU A 146 -18.07 -6.80 -8.08
N HIS A 147 -18.23 -8.08 -7.65
CA HIS A 147 -19.36 -8.88 -8.08
C HIS A 147 -20.67 -8.31 -7.51
N ASN A 148 -21.63 -8.10 -8.39
CA ASN A 148 -22.93 -7.61 -7.97
C ASN A 148 -23.79 -8.77 -7.47
N PHE A 149 -23.83 -8.98 -6.15
CA PHE A 149 -24.69 -9.94 -5.49
C PHE A 149 -26.14 -9.43 -5.28
N GLY A 150 -26.44 -8.23 -5.81
CA GLY A 150 -27.67 -7.50 -5.53
C GLY A 150 -27.64 -6.78 -4.17
N HIS A 151 -28.60 -5.90 -3.96
CA HIS A 151 -28.66 -5.08 -2.75
C HIS A 151 -29.41 -5.76 -1.59
N GLY A 152 -30.18 -6.83 -1.89
CA GLY A 152 -31.07 -7.44 -0.92
C GLY A 152 -32.21 -6.48 -0.50
N LYS A 153 -32.88 -6.83 0.60
CA LYS A 153 -33.96 -5.98 1.15
C LYS A 153 -33.43 -4.85 2.06
N GLN A 154 -32.27 -5.02 2.70
CA GLN A 154 -31.71 -4.04 3.65
C GLN A 154 -30.19 -3.90 3.51
N TYR A 155 -29.38 -4.82 4.07
CA TYR A 155 -27.94 -4.67 4.28
C TYR A 155 -27.10 -5.75 3.58
N LEU A 156 -27.63 -6.46 2.58
CA LEU A 156 -26.95 -7.60 1.97
C LEU A 156 -25.57 -7.23 1.42
N SER A 157 -25.47 -6.12 0.68
CA SER A 157 -24.22 -5.66 0.08
C SER A 157 -23.17 -5.29 1.14
N ALA A 158 -23.57 -4.58 2.21
CA ALA A 158 -22.67 -4.23 3.30
C ALA A 158 -22.21 -5.46 4.08
N PHE A 159 -23.11 -6.44 4.30
CA PHE A 159 -22.78 -7.70 4.95
C PHE A 159 -21.78 -8.52 4.12
N LEU A 160 -22.02 -8.68 2.82
CA LEU A 160 -21.12 -9.40 1.92
C LEU A 160 -19.75 -8.71 1.78
N LEU A 161 -19.72 -7.38 1.74
CA LEU A 161 -18.48 -6.61 1.77
C LEU A 161 -17.70 -6.89 3.06
N SER A 162 -18.38 -6.87 4.21
CA SER A 162 -17.73 -7.13 5.51
C SER A 162 -17.16 -8.55 5.59
N LEU A 163 -17.88 -9.55 5.08
CA LEU A 163 -17.38 -10.93 4.97
C LEU A 163 -16.17 -11.04 4.06
N ASN A 164 -16.18 -10.32 2.95
CA ASN A 164 -15.08 -10.31 1.99
C ASN A 164 -13.80 -9.73 2.62
N LEU A 165 -13.92 -8.61 3.33
CA LEU A 165 -12.82 -7.98 4.07
C LEU A 165 -12.32 -8.88 5.20
N LEU A 166 -13.23 -9.55 5.92
CA LEU A 166 -12.87 -10.49 6.98
C LEU A 166 -12.11 -11.70 6.40
N ALA A 167 -12.56 -12.25 5.28
CA ALA A 167 -11.85 -13.34 4.60
C ALA A 167 -10.45 -12.91 4.15
N PHE A 168 -10.30 -11.70 3.62
CA PHE A 168 -9.00 -11.15 3.24
C PHE A 168 -8.05 -11.01 4.45
N LEU A 169 -8.56 -10.47 5.56
CA LEU A 169 -7.80 -10.37 6.81
C LEU A 169 -7.39 -11.75 7.32
N PHE A 170 -8.31 -12.70 7.35
CA PHE A 170 -8.07 -14.07 7.81
C PHE A 170 -6.96 -14.75 6.98
N HIS A 171 -7.06 -14.68 5.66
CA HIS A 171 -6.03 -15.23 4.77
C HIS A 171 -4.68 -14.53 4.93
N THR A 172 -4.66 -13.24 5.21
CA THR A 172 -3.41 -12.50 5.48
C THR A 172 -2.75 -12.96 6.78
N VAL A 173 -3.54 -13.17 7.84
CA VAL A 173 -3.04 -13.69 9.12
C VAL A 173 -2.53 -15.13 8.99
N LEU A 174 -3.25 -15.98 8.25
CA LEU A 174 -2.80 -17.35 7.97
C LEU A 174 -1.49 -17.40 7.19
N GLU A 175 -1.30 -16.50 6.22
CA GLU A 175 -0.06 -16.42 5.43
C GLU A 175 1.17 -16.09 6.30
N TRP A 176 0.97 -15.40 7.44
CA TRP A 176 2.04 -15.09 8.40
C TRP A 176 2.19 -16.13 9.52
N GLY A 177 1.11 -16.75 9.95
CA GLY A 177 1.07 -17.56 11.17
C GLY A 177 0.88 -19.05 10.95
N ASP A 178 0.50 -19.51 9.75
CA ASP A 178 0.24 -20.91 9.44
C ASP A 178 1.19 -21.42 8.35
N GLY A 179 2.14 -22.26 8.73
CA GLY A 179 3.14 -22.82 7.82
C GLY A 179 2.55 -23.70 6.71
N LYS A 180 1.46 -24.43 6.99
CA LYS A 180 0.76 -25.26 5.98
C LYS A 180 0.11 -24.37 4.93
N TYR A 181 -0.61 -23.36 5.37
CA TYR A 181 -1.23 -22.38 4.47
C TYR A 181 -0.18 -21.65 3.64
N ALA A 182 0.88 -21.14 4.27
CA ALA A 182 1.95 -20.42 3.58
C ALA A 182 2.62 -21.29 2.50
N LEU A 183 2.91 -22.56 2.80
CA LEU A 183 3.50 -23.52 1.85
C LEU A 183 2.57 -23.79 0.66
N LEU A 184 1.27 -24.04 0.91
CA LEU A 184 0.28 -24.23 -0.15
C LEU A 184 0.18 -23.00 -1.05
N ARG A 185 0.15 -21.79 -0.44
CA ARG A 185 0.10 -20.52 -1.16
C ARG A 185 1.36 -20.31 -2.04
N GLN A 186 2.52 -20.69 -1.55
CA GLN A 186 3.77 -20.61 -2.30
C GLN A 186 3.77 -21.54 -3.53
N VAL A 187 3.33 -22.78 -3.36
CA VAL A 187 3.32 -23.78 -4.43
C VAL A 187 2.25 -23.49 -5.48
N LEU A 188 1.04 -23.17 -5.06
CA LEU A 188 -0.07 -22.84 -5.95
C LEU A 188 0.08 -21.46 -6.61
N GLY A 189 0.94 -20.60 -6.09
CA GLY A 189 1.29 -19.27 -6.63
C GLY A 189 0.14 -18.28 -6.65
N ARG A 190 -0.93 -18.53 -7.39
CA ARG A 190 -2.07 -17.62 -7.53
C ARG A 190 -3.14 -17.87 -6.47
N ARG A 191 -3.67 -16.81 -5.84
CA ARG A 191 -4.79 -16.92 -4.88
C ARG A 191 -6.03 -17.57 -5.50
N GLN A 192 -6.32 -17.26 -6.75
CA GLN A 192 -7.45 -17.85 -7.48
C GLN A 192 -7.34 -19.37 -7.58
N THR A 193 -6.17 -19.92 -7.88
CA THR A 193 -5.94 -21.37 -7.94
C THR A 193 -6.30 -22.00 -6.59
N PHE A 194 -5.75 -21.46 -5.51
CA PHE A 194 -6.05 -21.93 -4.15
C PHE A 194 -7.57 -21.89 -3.84
N PHE A 195 -8.28 -20.80 -4.20
CA PHE A 195 -9.72 -20.73 -3.96
C PHE A 195 -10.52 -21.69 -4.84
N HIS A 196 -10.12 -21.89 -6.08
CA HIS A 196 -10.78 -22.85 -6.97
C HIS A 196 -10.59 -24.29 -6.46
N ASP A 197 -9.39 -24.64 -5.96
CA ASP A 197 -9.13 -25.95 -5.39
C ASP A 197 -9.98 -26.19 -4.13
N ILE A 198 -10.06 -25.22 -3.21
CA ILE A 198 -10.95 -25.29 -2.05
C ILE A 198 -12.40 -25.46 -2.47
N GLN A 199 -12.87 -24.65 -3.44
CA GLN A 199 -14.26 -24.76 -3.93
C GLN A 199 -14.54 -26.13 -4.55
N ALA A 200 -13.58 -26.66 -5.32
CA ALA A 200 -13.72 -27.98 -5.92
C ALA A 200 -13.76 -29.08 -4.85
N LEU A 201 -12.88 -29.05 -3.87
CA LEU A 201 -12.83 -30.03 -2.79
C LEU A 201 -14.11 -29.98 -1.94
N MET A 202 -14.54 -28.79 -1.52
CA MET A 202 -15.74 -28.61 -0.70
C MET A 202 -17.06 -28.95 -1.43
N ARG A 203 -17.05 -29.04 -2.74
CA ARG A 203 -18.21 -29.50 -3.54
C ARG A 203 -18.50 -30.99 -3.39
N TYR A 204 -17.46 -31.79 -3.16
CA TYR A 204 -17.56 -33.24 -3.17
C TYR A 204 -17.18 -33.88 -1.83
N MET A 205 -16.51 -33.12 -0.93
CA MET A 205 -15.97 -33.65 0.33
C MET A 205 -16.36 -32.75 1.49
N VAL A 206 -16.52 -33.38 2.68
CA VAL A 206 -16.77 -32.70 3.94
C VAL A 206 -15.49 -32.76 4.79
N PHE A 207 -15.01 -31.62 5.22
CA PHE A 207 -13.86 -31.47 6.10
C PHE A 207 -14.33 -31.06 7.50
N GLY A 208 -13.82 -31.72 8.55
CA GLY A 208 -14.22 -31.44 9.93
C GLY A 208 -13.74 -30.09 10.45
N HIS A 209 -12.60 -29.61 9.94
CA HIS A 209 -11.99 -28.33 10.31
C HIS A 209 -10.99 -27.88 9.24
N TRP A 210 -10.53 -26.64 9.35
CA TRP A 210 -9.61 -26.02 8.37
C TRP A 210 -8.29 -26.78 8.21
N ASP A 211 -7.68 -27.20 9.32
CA ASP A 211 -6.41 -27.94 9.31
C ASP A 211 -6.50 -29.28 8.55
N HIS A 212 -7.64 -29.99 8.67
CA HIS A 212 -7.91 -31.21 7.90
C HIS A 212 -7.93 -30.94 6.39
N LEU A 213 -8.51 -29.83 5.95
CA LEU A 213 -8.49 -29.42 4.54
C LEU A 213 -7.07 -29.09 4.08
N MET A 214 -6.29 -28.38 4.90
CA MET A 214 -4.89 -28.06 4.57
C MET A 214 -4.03 -29.34 4.46
N ASP A 215 -4.17 -30.29 5.38
CA ASP A 215 -3.46 -31.56 5.34
C ASP A 215 -3.84 -32.38 4.10
N PHE A 216 -5.12 -32.38 3.74
CA PHE A 216 -5.56 -33.06 2.53
C PHE A 216 -4.91 -32.45 1.26
N MET A 217 -4.85 -31.12 1.16
CA MET A 217 -4.23 -30.43 0.04
C MET A 217 -2.72 -30.69 -0.01
N LEU A 218 -2.04 -30.67 1.13
CA LEU A 218 -0.60 -30.96 1.23
C LEU A 218 -0.27 -32.38 0.78
N ARG A 219 -1.07 -33.36 1.18
CA ARG A 219 -0.92 -34.75 0.71
C ARG A 219 -1.13 -34.88 -0.79
N GLY A 220 -2.20 -34.28 -1.30
CA GLY A 220 -2.49 -34.28 -2.73
C GLY A 220 -1.41 -33.65 -3.62
N LEU A 221 -0.64 -32.72 -3.05
CA LEU A 221 0.48 -32.05 -3.72
C LEU A 221 1.86 -32.64 -3.33
N GLU A 222 1.90 -33.72 -2.54
CA GLU A 222 3.13 -34.38 -2.07
C GLU A 222 4.10 -33.44 -1.32
N LEU A 223 3.54 -32.53 -0.50
CA LEU A 223 4.30 -31.48 0.19
C LEU A 223 4.57 -31.76 1.67
N GLU A 224 4.10 -32.88 2.22
CA GLU A 224 4.21 -33.20 3.66
C GLU A 224 5.68 -33.19 4.13
N SER A 225 6.59 -33.72 3.34
CA SER A 225 8.03 -33.77 3.65
C SER A 225 8.70 -32.39 3.77
N ARG A 226 8.09 -31.34 3.26
CA ARG A 226 8.63 -29.96 3.33
C ARG A 226 8.28 -29.25 4.63
N LEU A 227 7.34 -29.77 5.42
CA LEU A 227 6.95 -29.24 6.72
C LEU A 227 7.78 -29.82 7.86
N GLU A 228 8.44 -30.94 7.66
CA GLU A 228 9.33 -31.51 8.67
C GLU A 228 10.57 -30.61 8.81
N PRO A 229 10.97 -30.24 10.05
CA PRO A 229 12.22 -29.53 10.26
C PRO A 229 13.36 -30.38 9.72
N GLN A 230 14.13 -29.85 8.76
CA GLN A 230 15.34 -30.49 8.26
C GLN A 230 16.22 -30.87 9.46
N PRO A 231 16.66 -32.13 9.59
CA PRO A 231 17.55 -32.52 10.69
C PRO A 231 18.79 -31.64 10.62
N THR A 232 19.06 -30.91 11.71
CA THR A 232 20.26 -30.10 11.84
C THR A 232 21.48 -30.98 11.56
N PRO A 233 22.39 -30.59 10.64
CA PRO A 233 23.59 -31.37 10.40
C PRO A 233 24.33 -31.53 11.71
N LYS A 234 24.56 -32.79 12.12
CA LYS A 234 25.39 -33.10 13.29
C LYS A 234 26.76 -32.47 13.03
N ARG A 235 27.14 -31.52 13.90
CA ARG A 235 28.51 -31.05 13.93
C ARG A 235 29.36 -32.27 14.31
N ASP A 236 30.16 -32.75 13.38
CA ASP A 236 31.23 -33.69 13.68
C ASP A 236 32.20 -32.98 14.65
N THR A 237 32.15 -33.38 15.89
CA THR A 237 33.17 -33.07 16.87
C THR A 237 34.20 -34.18 16.79
N SER A 238 35.19 -34.01 15.91
CA SER A 238 36.44 -34.74 15.93
C SER A 238 37.52 -33.80 16.44
#